data_5529e7ded5f68f86e07eb9a99d3a3ee5
#
_entry.id   5529e7ded5f68f86e07eb9a99d3a3ee5
#
_cell.length_a   1.000
_cell.length_b   1.000
_cell.length_c   1.000
_cell.angle_alpha   90.00
_cell.angle_beta   90.00
_cell.angle_gamma   90.00
#
_symmetry.space_group_name_H-M   'P 1'
#
loop_
_entity.id
_entity.type
_entity.pdbx_description
1 polymer ?
#
loop_
_entity_poly.entity_id
_entity_poly.type
_entity_poly.pdbx_seq_one_letter_code
_entity_poly.pdbx_strand_id
1 'polypeptide(L)'
;MGSLIDTRSIPAGRSMPAQRPATVKLRTSLFEDAVAIAESEYGANLSLDDIARRVASSRRQLQRAYSEIGKTTFREHLTAVRMERAAELLVQRDLTVRDVAHRVGYRQPAQFAKAFHRHHGVTPSRYRARLTLV
;
A
#
# COMPACT_ATOMS: atom_id res chain seq x y z
N MET A 1 -4.32 47.83 3.54
CA MET A 1 -4.51 47.27 3.49
C MET A 1 -4.57 46.57 3.47
N GLY A 2 -4.40 46.32 3.43
CA GLY A 2 -4.48 45.48 3.31
C GLY A 2 -4.23 44.76 3.59
N SER A 3 -4.13 44.96 3.62
CA SER A 3 -4.05 44.30 3.89
C SER A 3 -4.01 43.60 4.16
N LEU A 4 -3.74 43.69 4.09
CA LEU A 4 -3.76 42.99 4.44
C LEU A 4 -3.87 42.21 4.88
N ILE A 5 -3.90 42.15 5.05
CA ILE A 5 -4.11 41.42 5.50
C ILE A 5 -4.26 40.66 5.90
N ASP A 6 -4.29 40.58 5.94
CA ASP A 6 -4.58 39.82 6.36
C ASP A 6 -4.35 39.03 6.68
N THR A 7 -3.97 39.24 6.65
CA THR A 7 -3.82 38.43 6.92
C THR A 7 -3.83 37.93 7.70
N ARG A 8 -4.09 38.07 7.97
CA ARG A 8 -4.12 37.55 8.65
C ARG A 8 -4.52 36.72 9.04
N SER A 9 -4.72 36.71 8.95
CA SER A 9 -5.08 35.92 9.34
C SER A 9 -4.95 34.93 9.47
N ILE A 10 -4.55 34.77 9.41
CA ILE A 10 -4.38 33.85 9.63
C ILE A 10 -4.32 33.16 10.31
N PRO A 11 -4.30 32.98 10.61
CA PRO A 11 -4.09 32.12 11.08
C PRO A 11 -4.12 31.28 11.40
N ALA A 12 -4.13 31.19 11.47
CA ALA A 12 -4.16 30.38 11.66
C ALA A 12 -4.27 29.54 11.99
N GLY A 13 -4.23 29.27 12.04
CA GLY A 13 -4.28 28.41 12.18
C GLY A 13 -4.19 27.61 12.21
N ARG A 14 -4.10 27.69 12.07
CA ARG A 14 -3.82 27.06 11.82
C ARG A 14 -3.56 26.15 11.63
N SER A 15 -3.67 25.96 11.50
CA SER A 15 -3.46 25.17 11.09
C SER A 15 -2.80 24.56 10.59
N MET A 16 -2.67 24.21 10.31
CA MET A 16 -2.11 23.72 9.77
C MET A 16 -1.99 23.31 9.12
N PRO A 17 -2.10 22.99 9.23
CA PRO A 17 -1.37 22.88 8.36
C PRO A 17 -1.31 23.18 7.32
N ALA A 18 -1.42 23.78 7.39
CA ALA A 18 -1.55 24.36 6.11
C ALA A 18 -0.52 23.85 5.18
N GLN A 19 -0.93 22.86 4.50
CA GLN A 19 -0.06 22.31 3.50
C GLN A 19 -0.22 23.11 2.24
N ARG A 20 0.90 23.56 1.70
CA ARG A 20 0.88 24.26 0.45
C ARG A 20 0.44 23.32 -0.65
N PRO A 21 -0.33 23.80 -1.63
CA PRO A 21 -0.75 22.94 -2.76
C PRO A 21 0.42 22.23 -3.44
N ALA A 22 1.57 22.88 -3.58
CA ALA A 22 2.76 22.26 -4.17
C ALA A 22 3.26 21.07 -3.36
N THR A 23 3.21 21.16 -2.01
CA THR A 23 3.61 20.07 -1.14
C THR A 23 2.65 18.90 -1.24
N VAL A 24 1.36 19.17 -1.25
CA VAL A 24 0.33 18.13 -1.40
C VAL A 24 0.51 17.44 -2.75
N LYS A 25 0.73 18.20 -3.80
CA LYS A 25 0.93 17.64 -5.14
C LYS A 25 2.16 16.75 -5.20
N LEU A 26 3.26 17.16 -4.55
CA LEU A 26 4.46 16.35 -4.50
C LEU A 26 4.21 15.04 -3.75
N ARG A 27 3.54 15.09 -2.61
CA ARG A 27 3.24 13.88 -1.83
C ARG A 27 2.31 12.95 -2.59
N THR A 28 1.34 13.49 -3.30
CA THR A 28 0.46 12.70 -4.13
C THR A 28 1.26 11.97 -5.21
N SER A 29 2.18 12.67 -5.85
CA SER A 29 3.03 12.09 -6.88
C SER A 29 3.93 10.98 -6.31
N LEU A 30 4.53 11.22 -5.15
CA LEU A 30 5.36 10.21 -4.48
C LEU A 30 4.54 8.98 -4.14
N PHE A 31 3.35 9.18 -3.60
CA PHE A 31 2.46 8.08 -3.25
C PHE A 31 2.08 7.28 -4.49
N GLU A 32 1.68 7.95 -5.57
CA GLU A 32 1.29 7.27 -6.81
C GLU A 32 2.44 6.47 -7.41
N ASP A 33 3.65 7.02 -7.39
CA ASP A 33 4.82 6.32 -7.90
C ASP A 33 5.12 5.08 -7.06
N ALA A 34 5.03 5.20 -5.75
CA ALA A 34 5.26 4.06 -4.85
C ALA A 34 4.20 2.98 -5.04
N VAL A 35 2.94 3.38 -5.19
CA VAL A 35 1.83 2.45 -5.44
C VAL A 35 2.08 1.67 -6.73
N ALA A 36 2.52 2.35 -7.79
CA ALA A 36 2.80 1.70 -9.06
C ALA A 36 3.88 0.63 -8.92
N ILE A 37 4.94 0.92 -8.16
CA ILE A 37 6.00 -0.05 -7.91
C ILE A 37 5.46 -1.24 -7.13
N ALA A 38 4.72 -0.99 -6.05
CA ALA A 38 4.19 -2.06 -5.22
C ALA A 38 3.24 -2.96 -6.02
N GLU A 39 2.40 -2.38 -6.85
CA GLU A 39 1.44 -3.14 -7.65
C GLU A 39 2.10 -3.95 -8.75
N SER A 40 3.22 -3.50 -9.28
CA SER A 40 3.91 -4.24 -10.33
C SER A 40 4.94 -5.24 -9.80
N GLU A 41 5.45 -5.03 -8.59
CA GLU A 41 6.54 -5.86 -8.05
C GLU A 41 6.18 -6.49 -6.70
N TYR A 42 4.91 -6.67 -6.41
CA TYR A 42 4.43 -7.11 -5.10
C TYR A 42 5.05 -8.42 -4.62
N GLY A 43 5.44 -9.29 -5.54
CA GLY A 43 6.04 -10.58 -5.19
C GLY A 43 7.52 -10.50 -4.79
N ALA A 44 8.15 -9.36 -5.04
CA ALA A 44 9.55 -9.17 -4.70
C ALA A 44 9.69 -8.75 -3.24
N ASN A 45 10.91 -8.85 -2.72
CA ASN A 45 11.21 -8.44 -1.35
C ASN A 45 11.38 -6.91 -1.31
N LEU A 46 10.26 -6.20 -1.29
CA LEU A 46 10.26 -4.75 -1.31
C LEU A 46 10.36 -4.18 0.09
N SER A 47 11.21 -3.17 0.26
CA SER A 47 11.27 -2.41 1.50
C SER A 47 10.93 -0.95 1.22
N LEU A 48 10.50 -0.26 2.26
CA LEU A 48 10.20 1.16 2.16
C LEU A 48 11.44 1.95 1.73
N ASP A 49 12.62 1.56 2.24
CA ASP A 49 13.87 2.22 1.86
C ASP A 49 14.19 2.07 0.38
N ASP A 50 13.98 0.87 -0.16
CA ASP A 50 14.21 0.61 -1.58
C ASP A 50 13.32 1.49 -2.44
N ILE A 51 12.04 1.54 -2.10
CA ILE A 51 11.09 2.32 -2.87
C ILE A 51 11.41 3.81 -2.76
N ALA A 52 11.75 4.27 -1.56
CA ALA A 52 12.11 5.68 -1.36
C ALA A 52 13.26 6.08 -2.28
N ARG A 53 14.30 5.24 -2.38
CA ARG A 53 15.42 5.51 -3.29
C ARG A 53 14.96 5.59 -4.73
N ARG A 54 14.08 4.67 -5.14
CA ARG A 54 13.63 4.58 -6.53
C ARG A 54 12.75 5.76 -6.94
N VAL A 55 12.04 6.35 -5.99
CA VAL A 55 11.21 7.53 -6.27
C VAL A 55 11.94 8.82 -5.90
N ALA A 56 13.24 8.73 -5.66
CA ALA A 56 14.10 9.88 -5.33
C ALA A 56 13.59 10.65 -4.11
N SER A 57 13.26 9.92 -3.06
CA SER A 57 12.71 10.49 -1.84
C SER A 57 13.39 9.87 -0.62
N SER A 58 13.15 10.44 0.55
CA SER A 58 13.57 9.85 1.79
C SER A 58 12.49 8.91 2.31
N ARG A 59 12.89 7.96 3.15
CA ARG A 59 11.96 7.08 3.82
C ARG A 59 10.87 7.87 4.55
N ARG A 60 11.29 8.92 5.25
CA ARG A 60 10.38 9.75 6.04
C ARG A 60 9.33 10.45 5.17
N GLN A 61 9.76 11.00 4.05
CA GLN A 61 8.84 11.66 3.13
C GLN A 61 7.86 10.66 2.53
N LEU A 62 8.32 9.47 2.22
CA LEU A 62 7.46 8.44 1.66
C LEU A 62 6.46 7.93 2.70
N GLN A 63 6.89 7.74 3.95
CA GLN A 63 5.97 7.38 5.03
C GLN A 63 4.87 8.42 5.18
N ARG A 64 5.26 9.69 5.08
CA ARG A 64 4.32 10.79 5.18
C ARG A 64 3.32 10.79 4.03
N ALA A 65 3.81 10.52 2.83
CA ALA A 65 2.94 10.41 1.65
C ALA A 65 1.91 9.29 1.83
N TYR A 66 2.35 8.13 2.31
CA TYR A 66 1.44 7.02 2.59
C TYR A 66 0.39 7.39 3.62
N SER A 67 0.80 8.04 4.69
CA SER A 67 -0.09 8.42 5.77
C SER A 67 -1.10 9.49 5.34
N GLU A 68 -0.63 10.53 4.68
CA GLU A 68 -1.46 11.70 4.38
C GLU A 68 -2.31 11.54 3.13
N ILE A 69 -1.76 10.91 2.11
CA ILE A 69 -2.48 10.73 0.84
C ILE A 69 -3.20 9.38 0.83
N GLY A 70 -2.48 8.31 1.21
CA GLY A 70 -3.01 6.96 1.15
C GLY A 70 -3.85 6.55 2.35
N LYS A 71 -3.72 7.27 3.48
CA LYS A 71 -4.39 6.93 4.74
C LYS A 71 -4.07 5.52 5.20
N THR A 72 -2.85 5.07 4.94
CA THR A 72 -2.40 3.72 5.26
C THR A 72 -0.88 3.72 5.46
N THR A 73 -0.29 2.57 5.68
CA THR A 73 1.16 2.41 5.69
C THR A 73 1.58 1.62 4.46
N PHE A 74 2.87 1.71 4.12
CA PHE A 74 3.41 0.92 3.02
C PHE A 74 3.17 -0.58 3.28
N ARG A 75 3.41 -1.02 4.51
CA ARG A 75 3.25 -2.44 4.88
C ARG A 75 1.82 -2.91 4.65
N GLU A 76 0.85 -2.14 5.13
CA GLU A 76 -0.56 -2.49 4.96
C GLU A 76 -0.96 -2.51 3.51
N HIS A 77 -0.48 -1.53 2.76
CA HIS A 77 -0.76 -1.46 1.33
C HIS A 77 -0.18 -2.66 0.58
N LEU A 78 1.10 -2.98 0.85
CA LEU A 78 1.73 -4.11 0.19
C LEU A 78 1.02 -5.43 0.53
N THR A 79 0.65 -5.61 1.80
CA THR A 79 -0.10 -6.80 2.21
C THR A 79 -1.44 -6.88 1.47
N ALA A 80 -2.15 -5.77 1.37
CA ALA A 80 -3.43 -5.75 0.65
C ALA A 80 -3.25 -6.13 -0.81
N VAL A 81 -2.24 -5.57 -1.48
CA VAL A 81 -1.95 -5.91 -2.88
C VAL A 81 -1.67 -7.40 -3.01
N ARG A 82 -0.82 -7.94 -2.14
CA ARG A 82 -0.47 -9.36 -2.16
C ARG A 82 -1.67 -10.26 -1.96
N MET A 83 -2.55 -9.90 -1.02
CA MET A 83 -3.74 -10.73 -0.75
C MET A 83 -4.76 -10.66 -1.88
N GLU A 84 -4.90 -9.51 -2.53
CA GLU A 84 -5.76 -9.39 -3.70
C GLU A 84 -5.23 -10.23 -4.86
N ARG A 85 -3.94 -10.18 -5.11
CA ARG A 85 -3.32 -10.99 -6.16
C ARG A 85 -3.39 -12.48 -5.85
N ALA A 86 -3.23 -12.83 -4.56
CA ALA A 86 -3.36 -14.22 -4.13
C ALA A 86 -4.74 -14.77 -4.45
N ALA A 87 -5.79 -13.99 -4.19
CA ALA A 87 -7.15 -14.41 -4.50
C ALA A 87 -7.31 -14.70 -6.00
N GLU A 88 -6.74 -13.85 -6.85
CA GLU A 88 -6.76 -14.07 -8.29
C GLU A 88 -6.02 -15.33 -8.69
N LEU A 89 -4.84 -15.57 -8.09
CA LEU A 89 -4.03 -16.73 -8.41
C LEU A 89 -4.68 -18.04 -7.94
N LEU A 90 -5.43 -18.01 -6.85
CA LEU A 90 -6.09 -19.20 -6.31
C LEU A 90 -7.15 -19.76 -7.24
N VAL A 91 -7.62 -18.96 -8.19
CA VAL A 91 -8.55 -19.43 -9.23
C VAL A 91 -7.86 -20.44 -10.14
N GLN A 92 -6.55 -20.37 -10.29
CA GLN A 92 -5.76 -21.26 -11.15
C GLN A 92 -5.47 -22.58 -10.40
N ARG A 93 -6.13 -23.63 -10.80
CA ARG A 93 -6.06 -24.89 -10.09
C ARG A 93 -4.74 -25.62 -10.21
N ASP A 94 -3.97 -25.32 -11.21
CA ASP A 94 -2.64 -25.92 -11.38
C ASP A 94 -1.61 -25.33 -10.42
N LEU A 95 -1.93 -24.23 -9.74
CA LEU A 95 -1.06 -23.67 -8.71
C LEU A 95 -1.49 -24.20 -7.34
N THR A 96 -0.52 -24.73 -6.58
CA THR A 96 -0.80 -25.12 -5.21
C THR A 96 -0.92 -23.86 -4.33
N VAL A 97 -1.50 -23.99 -3.15
CA VAL A 97 -1.55 -22.87 -2.20
C VAL A 97 -0.13 -22.43 -1.87
N ARG A 98 0.82 -23.35 -1.77
CA ARG A 98 2.22 -23.02 -1.54
C ARG A 98 2.80 -22.19 -2.69
N ASP A 99 2.49 -22.57 -3.93
CA ASP A 99 2.93 -21.81 -5.11
C ASP A 99 2.41 -20.38 -5.06
N VAL A 100 1.14 -20.23 -4.72
CA VAL A 100 0.53 -18.90 -4.59
C VAL A 100 1.23 -18.10 -3.52
N ALA A 101 1.48 -18.71 -2.36
CA ALA A 101 2.17 -18.02 -1.26
C ALA A 101 3.52 -17.47 -1.73
N HIS A 102 4.30 -18.28 -2.42
CA HIS A 102 5.60 -17.85 -2.91
C HIS A 102 5.49 -16.74 -3.96
N ARG A 103 4.55 -16.87 -4.87
CA ARG A 103 4.38 -15.88 -5.93
C ARG A 103 4.03 -14.50 -5.40
N VAL A 104 3.30 -14.45 -4.28
CA VAL A 104 2.92 -13.17 -3.70
C VAL A 104 3.91 -12.71 -2.62
N GLY A 105 5.07 -13.38 -2.51
CA GLY A 105 6.16 -12.87 -1.70
C GLY A 105 6.28 -13.44 -0.29
N TYR A 106 5.61 -14.55 0.01
CA TYR A 106 5.72 -15.19 1.32
C TYR A 106 6.63 -16.40 1.26
N ARG A 107 7.62 -16.44 2.15
CA ARG A 107 8.50 -17.61 2.28
C ARG A 107 7.83 -18.74 3.03
N GLN A 108 6.99 -18.38 4.02
CA GLN A 108 6.35 -19.34 4.90
C GLN A 108 4.87 -19.46 4.54
N PRO A 109 4.42 -20.62 4.03
CA PRO A 109 3.01 -20.78 3.69
C PRO A 109 2.07 -20.53 4.87
N ALA A 110 2.51 -20.85 6.10
CA ALA A 110 1.68 -20.62 7.29
C ALA A 110 1.44 -19.12 7.52
N GLN A 111 2.44 -18.29 7.28
CA GLN A 111 2.29 -16.84 7.42
C GLN A 111 1.39 -16.27 6.33
N PHE A 112 1.51 -16.81 5.13
CA PHE A 112 0.60 -16.46 4.05
C PHE A 112 -0.83 -16.79 4.43
N ALA A 113 -1.07 -17.99 4.93
CA ALA A 113 -2.41 -18.41 5.30
C ALA A 113 -3.02 -17.50 6.35
N LYS A 114 -2.22 -17.08 7.35
CA LYS A 114 -2.69 -16.16 8.38
C LYS A 114 -3.05 -14.79 7.79
N ALA A 115 -2.18 -14.26 6.92
CA ALA A 115 -2.43 -12.98 6.30
C ALA A 115 -3.66 -13.04 5.40
N PHE A 116 -3.80 -14.12 4.65
CA PHE A 116 -4.95 -14.30 3.78
C PHE A 116 -6.25 -14.37 4.58
N HIS A 117 -6.24 -15.17 5.67
CA HIS A 117 -7.41 -15.28 6.53
C HIS A 117 -7.78 -13.92 7.14
N ARG A 118 -6.78 -13.16 7.57
CA ARG A 118 -7.02 -11.84 8.16
C ARG A 118 -7.64 -10.88 7.15
N HIS A 119 -7.18 -10.95 5.90
CA HIS A 119 -7.63 -10.02 4.87
C HIS A 119 -8.98 -10.44 4.26
N HIS A 120 -9.16 -11.71 3.99
CA HIS A 120 -10.34 -12.22 3.27
C HIS A 120 -11.36 -12.93 4.14
N GLY A 121 -11.05 -13.19 5.40
CA GLY A 121 -11.96 -13.83 6.32
C GLY A 121 -12.03 -15.35 6.23
N VAL A 122 -11.32 -15.95 5.28
CA VAL A 122 -11.24 -17.41 5.12
C VAL A 122 -9.82 -17.81 4.77
N THR A 123 -9.47 -19.09 5.00
CA THR A 123 -8.16 -19.59 4.61
C THR A 123 -8.06 -19.73 3.10
N PRO A 124 -6.84 -19.76 2.54
CA PRO A 124 -6.67 -19.95 1.10
C PRO A 124 -7.32 -21.22 0.58
N SER A 125 -7.20 -22.32 1.32
CA SER A 125 -7.80 -23.60 0.93
C SER A 125 -9.32 -23.52 0.90
N ARG A 126 -9.92 -22.89 1.88
CA ARG A 126 -11.36 -22.70 1.91
C ARG A 126 -11.84 -21.76 0.82
N TYR A 127 -11.09 -20.72 0.56
CA TYR A 127 -11.40 -19.80 -0.52
C TYR A 127 -11.47 -20.55 -1.85
N ARG A 128 -10.44 -21.37 -2.11
CA ARG A 128 -10.40 -22.18 -3.34
C ARG A 128 -11.57 -23.17 -3.40
N ALA A 129 -11.87 -23.81 -2.28
CA ALA A 129 -12.98 -24.77 -2.21
C ALA A 129 -14.31 -24.12 -2.55
N ARG A 130 -14.52 -22.88 -2.10
CA ARG A 130 -15.74 -22.12 -2.40
C ARG A 130 -15.88 -21.84 -3.89
N LEU A 131 -14.77 -21.61 -4.57
CA LEU A 131 -14.79 -21.35 -6.00
C LEU A 131 -15.28 -22.57 -6.79
N THR A 132 -15.08 -23.77 -6.25
CA THR A 132 -15.53 -24.99 -6.94
C THR A 132 -16.99 -25.31 -6.73
N LEU A 133 -17.63 -24.67 -5.77
CA LEU A 133 -19.03 -24.88 -5.48
C LEU A 133 -19.97 -24.03 -6.35
N VAL A 134 -19.41 -23.14 -7.13
CA VAL A 134 -20.19 -22.23 -7.98
C VAL A 134 -20.36 -22.75 -9.43
#